data_1994562cad677b8e31dbe5edcddf1324
#
_entry.id   1994562cad677b8e31dbe5edcddf1324
#
_cell.length_a   1.000
_cell.length_b   1.000
_cell.length_c   1.000
_cell.angle_alpha   90.00
_cell.angle_beta   90.00
_cell.angle_gamma   90.00
#
_symmetry.space_group_name_H-M   'P 1'
#
loop_
_entity.id
_entity.type
_entity.pdbx_description
1 polymer ?
#
loop_
_entity_poly.entity_id
_entity_poly.type
_entity_poly.pdbx_seq_one_letter_code
_entity_poly.pdbx_strand_id
1 'polypeptide(L)'
;MKKAYILLTFENQIAVMASATEENYLKALLKLSGEKGECSVSELSKFLKVSTPTANSMIKKLSEKKWINYEKYRPIQLTYLGKKMAGRVIRKHRLTEMYLVECMGFGWEEVHEIAEQVEHVKSDAFFNRMNELLGDPSVDPHGSPIPEKDGSIKRKKYVKLSEGNQGQKFRLTSLKNSSMDFLMFLNRREIKLGLVLEILSVESFDGSLVVTYDRHKKETLSQSVCDKLLVEAV
;
A
#
# COMPACT_ATOMS: atom_id res chain seq x y z
N MET A 1 -21.13 32.65 1.38
CA MET A 1 -22.23 31.72 1.13
C MET A 1 -21.95 30.67 0.04
N LYS A 2 -21.40 30.99 -1.16
CA LYS A 2 -21.13 29.99 -2.21
C LYS A 2 -20.10 28.89 -1.83
N LYS A 3 -19.07 29.17 -1.04
CA LYS A 3 -18.08 28.16 -0.58
C LYS A 3 -18.66 27.11 0.37
N ALA A 4 -19.59 27.48 1.25
CA ALA A 4 -20.23 26.56 2.19
C ALA A 4 -21.23 25.62 1.45
N TYR A 5 -21.88 26.11 0.41
CA TYR A 5 -22.80 25.30 -0.42
C TYR A 5 -22.06 24.24 -1.26
N ILE A 6 -20.85 24.58 -1.74
CA ILE A 6 -19.98 23.64 -2.48
C ILE A 6 -19.44 22.56 -1.55
N LEU A 7 -19.08 22.88 -0.31
CA LEU A 7 -18.63 21.89 0.69
C LEU A 7 -19.77 20.92 1.10
N LEU A 8 -20.98 21.43 1.33
CA LEU A 8 -22.16 20.62 1.65
C LEU A 8 -22.58 19.68 0.50
N THR A 9 -22.43 20.11 -0.76
CA THR A 9 -22.68 19.24 -1.93
C THR A 9 -21.60 18.18 -2.11
N PHE A 10 -20.35 18.44 -1.73
CA PHE A 10 -19.26 17.46 -1.72
C PHE A 10 -19.44 16.39 -0.62
N GLU A 11 -19.85 16.78 0.58
CA GLU A 11 -20.13 15.84 1.66
C GLU A 11 -21.34 14.95 1.36
N ASN A 12 -22.40 15.47 0.72
CA ASN A 12 -23.55 14.66 0.28
C ASN A 12 -23.25 13.71 -0.89
N GLN A 13 -22.24 13.98 -1.74
CA GLN A 13 -21.80 13.03 -2.78
C GLN A 13 -20.95 11.88 -2.21
N ILE A 14 -20.40 12.04 -1.00
CA ILE A 14 -19.66 10.99 -0.28
C ILE A 14 -20.62 9.98 0.37
N ALA A 15 -21.91 10.31 0.52
CA ALA A 15 -22.92 9.47 1.15
C ALA A 15 -23.37 8.26 0.31
N VAL A 16 -22.90 8.10 -0.92
CA VAL A 16 -23.09 6.84 -1.67
C VAL A 16 -22.11 5.81 -1.13
N MET A 17 -22.56 5.00 -0.17
CA MET A 17 -21.74 3.94 0.39
C MET A 17 -21.32 2.97 -0.72
N ALA A 18 -19.99 2.82 -0.90
CA ALA A 18 -19.46 1.83 -1.79
C ALA A 18 -19.75 0.42 -1.25
N SER A 19 -20.06 -0.53 -2.14
CA SER A 19 -20.05 -1.94 -1.77
C SER A 19 -18.63 -2.45 -1.60
N ALA A 20 -18.42 -3.56 -0.87
CA ALA A 20 -17.11 -4.17 -0.72
C ALA A 20 -16.43 -4.44 -2.07
N THR A 21 -17.18 -4.90 -3.07
CA THR A 21 -16.66 -5.11 -4.43
C THR A 21 -16.18 -3.80 -5.07
N GLU A 22 -16.94 -2.71 -4.94
CA GLU A 22 -16.54 -1.40 -5.46
C GLU A 22 -15.28 -0.88 -4.76
N GLU A 23 -15.18 -1.07 -3.45
CA GLU A 23 -14.01 -0.73 -2.65
C GLU A 23 -12.77 -1.50 -3.12
N ASN A 24 -12.89 -2.81 -3.36
CA ASN A 24 -11.80 -3.63 -3.89
C ASN A 24 -11.34 -3.17 -5.28
N TYR A 25 -12.26 -2.79 -6.15
CA TYR A 25 -11.91 -2.24 -7.46
C TYR A 25 -11.18 -0.90 -7.36
N LEU A 26 -11.64 0.02 -6.50
CA LEU A 26 -10.97 1.30 -6.27
C LEU A 26 -9.57 1.13 -5.67
N LYS A 27 -9.42 0.22 -4.71
CA LYS A 27 -8.13 -0.14 -4.12
C LYS A 27 -7.18 -0.72 -5.16
N ALA A 28 -7.65 -1.64 -6.00
CA ALA A 28 -6.88 -2.24 -7.09
C ALA A 28 -6.46 -1.19 -8.14
N LEU A 29 -7.38 -0.31 -8.55
CA LEU A 29 -7.10 0.79 -9.47
C LEU A 29 -6.02 1.73 -8.93
N LEU A 30 -6.08 2.11 -7.64
CA LEU A 30 -5.08 2.97 -7.03
C LEU A 30 -3.70 2.31 -6.97
N LYS A 31 -3.65 1.00 -6.67
CA LYS A 31 -2.42 0.20 -6.63
C LYS A 31 -1.78 0.05 -8.02
N LEU A 32 -2.58 -0.29 -9.03
CA LEU A 32 -2.12 -0.53 -10.40
C LEU A 32 -1.73 0.75 -11.12
N SER A 33 -2.45 1.85 -10.87
CA SER A 33 -2.14 3.14 -11.52
C SER A 33 -0.75 3.68 -11.16
N GLY A 34 -0.20 3.34 -10.00
CA GLY A 34 1.16 3.69 -9.57
C GLY A 34 1.53 5.15 -9.88
N GLU A 35 2.70 5.34 -10.51
CA GLU A 35 3.19 6.67 -10.93
C GLU A 35 2.54 7.15 -12.23
N LYS A 36 2.12 6.23 -13.11
CA LYS A 36 1.48 6.56 -14.40
C LYS A 36 0.10 7.20 -14.22
N GLY A 37 -0.55 6.97 -13.08
CA GLY A 37 -1.88 7.49 -12.78
C GLY A 37 -3.03 6.78 -13.50
N GLU A 38 -2.75 5.70 -14.24
CA GLU A 38 -3.71 4.98 -15.06
C GLU A 38 -3.41 3.48 -15.15
N CYS A 39 -4.40 2.66 -15.46
CA CYS A 39 -4.22 1.24 -15.76
C CYS A 39 -5.21 0.76 -16.83
N SER A 40 -4.89 -0.35 -17.48
CA SER A 40 -5.75 -0.98 -18.48
C SER A 40 -6.80 -1.90 -17.84
N VAL A 41 -7.90 -2.15 -18.56
CA VAL A 41 -8.91 -3.14 -18.15
C VAL A 41 -8.30 -4.53 -17.99
N SER A 42 -7.34 -4.90 -18.85
CA SER A 42 -6.66 -6.19 -18.81
C SER A 42 -5.82 -6.37 -17.55
N GLU A 43 -5.05 -5.33 -17.15
CA GLU A 43 -4.28 -5.35 -15.90
C GLU A 43 -5.21 -5.48 -14.69
N LEU A 44 -6.30 -4.71 -14.68
CA LEU A 44 -7.28 -4.75 -13.59
C LEU A 44 -7.96 -6.12 -13.47
N SER A 45 -8.42 -6.70 -14.60
CA SER A 45 -9.08 -8.01 -14.61
C SER A 45 -8.15 -9.14 -14.15
N LYS A 46 -6.88 -9.11 -14.58
CA LYS A 46 -5.85 -10.07 -14.13
C LYS A 46 -5.57 -9.92 -12.63
N PHE A 47 -5.41 -8.69 -12.17
CA PHE A 47 -5.11 -8.40 -10.75
C PHE A 47 -6.23 -8.89 -9.82
N LEU A 48 -7.49 -8.62 -10.20
CA LEU A 48 -8.67 -9.02 -9.43
C LEU A 48 -9.11 -10.47 -9.70
N LYS A 49 -8.43 -11.19 -10.63
CA LYS A 49 -8.78 -12.57 -11.03
C LYS A 49 -10.23 -12.71 -11.48
N VAL A 50 -10.74 -11.73 -12.24
CA VAL A 50 -12.10 -11.72 -12.80
C VAL A 50 -12.05 -11.71 -14.32
N SER A 51 -13.18 -12.05 -14.95
CA SER A 51 -13.29 -11.98 -16.42
C SER A 51 -13.30 -10.51 -16.90
N THR A 52 -12.80 -10.26 -18.11
CA THR A 52 -12.86 -8.91 -18.73
C THR A 52 -14.28 -8.34 -18.81
N PRO A 53 -15.34 -9.11 -19.17
CA PRO A 53 -16.71 -8.65 -19.13
C PRO A 53 -17.15 -8.19 -17.73
N THR A 54 -16.78 -8.95 -16.68
CA THR A 54 -17.07 -8.59 -15.27
C THR A 54 -16.38 -7.29 -14.90
N ALA A 55 -15.10 -7.14 -15.24
CA ALA A 55 -14.35 -5.90 -15.00
C ALA A 55 -15.01 -4.71 -15.73
N ASN A 56 -15.36 -4.85 -17.00
CA ASN A 56 -16.03 -3.80 -17.77
C ASN A 56 -17.38 -3.38 -17.18
N SER A 57 -18.19 -4.31 -16.68
CA SER A 57 -19.44 -4.01 -16.01
C SER A 57 -19.23 -3.13 -14.77
N MET A 58 -18.24 -3.48 -13.94
CA MET A 58 -17.93 -2.68 -12.75
C MET A 58 -17.32 -1.32 -13.12
N ILE A 59 -16.44 -1.25 -14.12
CA ILE A 59 -15.87 0.01 -14.62
C ILE A 59 -16.97 0.98 -15.05
N LYS A 60 -17.97 0.53 -15.80
CA LYS A 60 -19.14 1.36 -16.17
C LYS A 60 -19.83 1.92 -14.92
N LYS A 61 -20.13 1.06 -13.94
CA LYS A 61 -20.75 1.45 -12.68
C LYS A 61 -19.94 2.48 -11.90
N LEU A 62 -18.61 2.31 -11.81
CA LEU A 62 -17.72 3.26 -11.16
C LEU A 62 -17.63 4.60 -11.91
N SER A 63 -17.71 4.57 -13.26
CA SER A 63 -17.72 5.75 -14.10
C SER A 63 -19.04 6.55 -13.93
N GLU A 64 -20.18 5.88 -13.87
CA GLU A 64 -21.49 6.50 -13.57
C GLU A 64 -21.48 7.22 -12.21
N LYS A 65 -20.80 6.64 -11.21
CA LYS A 65 -20.56 7.26 -9.89
C LYS A 65 -19.51 8.37 -9.90
N LYS A 66 -18.88 8.66 -11.04
CA LYS A 66 -17.81 9.66 -11.20
C LYS A 66 -16.57 9.38 -10.33
N TRP A 67 -16.32 8.12 -9.99
CA TRP A 67 -15.13 7.71 -9.24
C TRP A 67 -13.93 7.42 -10.14
N ILE A 68 -14.21 7.16 -11.43
CA ILE A 68 -13.19 6.98 -12.46
C ILE A 68 -13.55 7.77 -13.73
N ASN A 69 -12.52 8.12 -14.49
CA ASN A 69 -12.64 8.54 -15.87
C ASN A 69 -12.40 7.32 -16.74
N TYR A 70 -13.35 6.99 -17.60
CA TYR A 70 -13.25 5.86 -18.53
C TYR A 70 -13.85 6.20 -19.86
N GLU A 71 -13.07 6.00 -20.91
CA GLU A 71 -13.49 6.02 -22.31
C GLU A 71 -13.12 4.68 -22.96
N LYS A 72 -13.95 4.23 -23.89
CA LYS A 72 -13.71 2.96 -24.59
C LYS A 72 -12.33 2.97 -25.26
N TYR A 73 -11.56 1.90 -25.06
CA TYR A 73 -10.20 1.73 -25.57
C TYR A 73 -9.13 2.65 -24.96
N ARG A 74 -9.44 3.39 -23.91
CA ARG A 74 -8.47 4.19 -23.16
C ARG A 74 -8.18 3.59 -21.79
N PRO A 75 -6.99 3.87 -21.21
CA PRO A 75 -6.70 3.51 -19.83
C PRO A 75 -7.68 4.15 -18.84
N ILE A 76 -7.92 3.45 -17.74
CA ILE A 76 -8.79 3.88 -16.64
C ILE A 76 -7.98 4.80 -15.72
N GLN A 77 -8.56 5.93 -15.35
CA GLN A 77 -7.96 6.86 -14.40
C GLN A 77 -8.92 7.11 -13.23
N LEU A 78 -8.39 7.08 -12.00
CA LEU A 78 -9.17 7.49 -10.83
C LEU A 78 -9.37 9.01 -10.82
N THR A 79 -10.61 9.44 -10.59
CA THR A 79 -10.90 10.84 -10.28
C THR A 79 -10.32 11.22 -8.91
N TYR A 80 -10.32 12.50 -8.55
CA TYR A 80 -9.97 12.95 -7.21
C TYR A 80 -10.83 12.24 -6.14
N LEU A 81 -12.16 12.15 -6.37
CA LEU A 81 -13.08 11.47 -5.46
C LEU A 81 -12.76 9.97 -5.38
N GLY A 82 -12.53 9.31 -6.51
CA GLY A 82 -12.14 7.88 -6.53
C GLY A 82 -10.85 7.60 -5.77
N LYS A 83 -9.84 8.48 -5.88
CA LYS A 83 -8.60 8.39 -5.10
C LYS A 83 -8.84 8.50 -3.60
N LYS A 84 -9.71 9.44 -3.18
CA LYS A 84 -10.09 9.60 -1.77
C LYS A 84 -10.83 8.38 -1.23
N MET A 85 -11.76 7.83 -2.01
CA MET A 85 -12.48 6.62 -1.64
C MET A 85 -11.54 5.42 -1.50
N ALA A 86 -10.65 5.18 -2.47
CA ALA A 86 -9.63 4.15 -2.38
C ALA A 86 -8.71 4.33 -1.17
N GLY A 87 -8.27 5.57 -0.90
CA GLY A 87 -7.43 5.89 0.24
C GLY A 87 -8.10 5.60 1.59
N ARG A 88 -9.41 5.83 1.72
CA ARG A 88 -10.16 5.47 2.95
C ARG A 88 -10.19 3.97 3.18
N VAL A 89 -10.35 3.17 2.14
CA VAL A 89 -10.29 1.70 2.26
C VAL A 89 -8.88 1.26 2.67
N ILE A 90 -7.84 1.79 2.02
CA ILE A 90 -6.45 1.51 2.37
C ILE A 90 -6.13 1.93 3.81
N ARG A 91 -6.68 3.07 4.29
CA ARG A 91 -6.53 3.47 5.70
C ARG A 91 -7.07 2.41 6.65
N LYS A 92 -8.29 1.93 6.41
CA LYS A 92 -8.91 0.88 7.23
C LYS A 92 -8.08 -0.39 7.23
N HIS A 93 -7.61 -0.81 6.06
CA HIS A 93 -6.73 -1.96 5.89
C HIS A 93 -5.46 -1.83 6.76
N ARG A 94 -4.69 -0.74 6.56
CA ARG A 94 -3.41 -0.54 7.24
C ARG A 94 -3.53 -0.32 8.74
N LEU A 95 -4.58 0.36 9.20
CA LEU A 95 -4.90 0.45 10.63
C LEU A 95 -5.21 -0.93 11.23
N THR A 96 -5.93 -1.77 10.50
CA THR A 96 -6.22 -3.14 10.95
C THR A 96 -4.95 -3.96 11.04
N GLU A 97 -4.09 -3.95 10.01
CA GLU A 97 -2.80 -4.64 10.04
C GLU A 97 -1.97 -4.20 11.26
N MET A 98 -1.86 -2.87 11.48
CA MET A 98 -1.11 -2.34 12.62
C MET A 98 -1.68 -2.76 13.96
N TYR A 99 -3.01 -2.75 14.10
CA TYR A 99 -3.69 -3.17 15.31
C TYR A 99 -3.50 -4.67 15.62
N LEU A 100 -3.56 -5.50 14.60
CA LEU A 100 -3.31 -6.95 14.73
C LEU A 100 -1.89 -7.22 15.21
N VAL A 101 -0.90 -6.51 14.69
CA VAL A 101 0.50 -6.68 15.12
C VAL A 101 0.72 -6.11 16.52
N GLU A 102 0.40 -4.84 16.76
CA GLU A 102 0.79 -4.14 17.97
C GLU A 102 -0.07 -4.49 19.19
N CYS A 103 -1.37 -4.74 18.99
CA CYS A 103 -2.30 -4.99 20.08
C CYS A 103 -2.67 -6.46 20.26
N MET A 104 -2.63 -7.27 19.20
CA MET A 104 -3.05 -8.67 19.25
C MET A 104 -1.87 -9.65 19.11
N GLY A 105 -0.66 -9.19 18.78
CA GLY A 105 0.56 -9.99 18.73
C GLY A 105 0.67 -10.92 17.52
N PHE A 106 -0.06 -10.66 16.43
CA PHE A 106 0.11 -11.38 15.17
C PHE A 106 1.45 -11.07 14.53
N GLY A 107 2.01 -12.01 13.78
CA GLY A 107 3.14 -11.75 12.91
C GLY A 107 2.75 -10.81 11.76
N TRP A 108 3.66 -9.95 11.33
CA TRP A 108 3.39 -9.02 10.21
C TRP A 108 3.08 -9.74 8.88
N GLU A 109 3.45 -11.01 8.75
CA GLU A 109 3.14 -11.87 7.62
C GLU A 109 1.72 -12.46 7.63
N GLU A 110 1.03 -12.44 8.79
CA GLU A 110 -0.27 -13.09 8.97
C GLU A 110 -1.46 -12.13 8.83
N VAL A 111 -1.22 -10.83 8.90
CA VAL A 111 -2.27 -9.82 9.10
C VAL A 111 -3.05 -9.43 7.85
N HIS A 112 -2.48 -9.64 6.65
CA HIS A 112 -3.03 -9.13 5.39
C HIS A 112 -4.43 -9.70 5.09
N GLU A 113 -4.62 -11.01 5.19
CA GLU A 113 -5.90 -11.67 4.87
C GLU A 113 -7.01 -11.28 5.86
N ILE A 114 -6.66 -11.03 7.13
CA ILE A 114 -7.60 -10.56 8.13
C ILE A 114 -8.00 -9.12 7.82
N ALA A 115 -7.04 -8.26 7.51
CA ALA A 115 -7.29 -6.86 7.16
C ALA A 115 -8.17 -6.70 5.91
N GLU A 116 -8.01 -7.57 4.89
CA GLU A 116 -8.86 -7.62 3.69
C GLU A 116 -10.35 -7.86 4.04
N GLN A 117 -10.65 -8.59 5.10
CA GLN A 117 -12.02 -8.85 5.55
C GLN A 117 -12.57 -7.68 6.37
N VAL A 118 -11.74 -7.13 7.28
CA VAL A 118 -12.15 -6.08 8.23
C VAL A 118 -12.30 -4.71 7.55
N GLU A 119 -11.53 -4.39 6.51
CA GLU A 119 -11.53 -3.08 5.84
C GLU A 119 -12.91 -2.64 5.31
N HIS A 120 -13.83 -3.59 5.08
CA HIS A 120 -15.18 -3.34 4.59
C HIS A 120 -16.21 -3.05 5.70
N VAL A 121 -15.80 -3.08 6.97
CA VAL A 121 -16.66 -2.71 8.09
C VAL A 121 -17.09 -1.24 7.96
N LYS A 122 -18.40 -1.00 8.06
CA LYS A 122 -19.02 0.33 7.85
C LYS A 122 -19.19 1.07 9.18
N SER A 123 -18.11 1.17 9.97
CA SER A 123 -18.12 1.86 11.26
C SER A 123 -16.90 2.75 11.38
N ASP A 124 -17.07 4.05 11.18
CA ASP A 124 -15.98 5.03 11.38
C ASP A 124 -15.55 5.09 12.86
N ALA A 125 -16.49 4.91 13.80
CA ALA A 125 -16.19 4.85 15.23
C ALA A 125 -15.21 3.71 15.55
N PHE A 126 -15.36 2.54 14.91
CA PHE A 126 -14.48 1.38 15.08
C PHE A 126 -13.03 1.72 14.66
N PHE A 127 -12.83 2.26 13.46
CA PHE A 127 -11.50 2.60 12.96
C PHE A 127 -10.89 3.82 13.67
N ASN A 128 -11.71 4.79 14.11
CA ASN A 128 -11.22 5.91 14.91
C ASN A 128 -10.70 5.41 16.26
N ARG A 129 -11.43 4.49 16.92
CA ARG A 129 -10.98 3.92 18.19
C ARG A 129 -9.71 3.09 18.03
N MET A 130 -9.61 2.30 16.95
CA MET A 130 -8.39 1.57 16.60
C MET A 130 -7.19 2.51 16.43
N ASN A 131 -7.38 3.61 15.70
CA ASN A 131 -6.36 4.64 15.48
C ASN A 131 -5.91 5.31 16.78
N GLU A 132 -6.84 5.63 17.69
CA GLU A 132 -6.55 6.19 19.00
C GLU A 132 -5.72 5.23 19.86
N LEU A 133 -6.11 3.95 19.92
CA LEU A 133 -5.40 2.92 20.68
C LEU A 133 -3.97 2.71 20.17
N LEU A 134 -3.73 2.90 18.89
CA LEU A 134 -2.42 2.83 18.25
C LEU A 134 -1.59 4.12 18.39
N GLY A 135 -2.13 5.20 18.96
CA GLY A 135 -1.44 6.49 19.13
C GLY A 135 -1.19 7.22 17.79
N ASP A 136 -2.18 7.20 16.89
CA ASP A 136 -2.12 7.85 15.56
C ASP A 136 -0.92 7.39 14.69
N PRO A 137 -0.81 6.11 14.34
CA PRO A 137 0.30 5.57 13.59
C PRO A 137 0.38 6.18 12.19
N SER A 138 1.59 6.51 11.75
CA SER A 138 1.83 7.09 10.43
C SER A 138 2.09 6.06 9.32
N VAL A 139 2.46 4.83 9.71
CA VAL A 139 2.78 3.70 8.81
C VAL A 139 2.16 2.41 9.33
N ASP A 140 1.96 1.46 8.42
CA ASP A 140 1.56 0.09 8.74
C ASP A 140 2.76 -0.77 9.15
N PRO A 141 2.59 -2.06 9.54
CA PRO A 141 3.71 -2.91 9.95
C PRO A 141 4.76 -3.15 8.86
N HIS A 142 4.45 -2.87 7.60
CA HIS A 142 5.34 -3.01 6.46
C HIS A 142 6.01 -1.69 6.05
N GLY A 143 5.77 -0.60 6.81
CA GLY A 143 6.31 0.74 6.56
C GLY A 143 5.55 1.55 5.50
N SER A 144 4.40 1.09 5.04
CA SER A 144 3.60 1.83 4.07
C SER A 144 2.78 2.94 4.76
N PRO A 145 2.72 4.18 4.21
CA PRO A 145 2.06 5.30 4.88
C PRO A 145 0.55 5.06 5.05
N ILE A 146 0.03 5.20 6.26
CA ILE A 146 -1.40 5.14 6.54
C ILE A 146 -2.07 6.42 6.00
N PRO A 147 -3.07 6.32 5.10
CA PRO A 147 -3.77 7.50 4.58
C PRO A 147 -4.46 8.29 5.68
N GLU A 148 -4.64 9.58 5.46
CA GLU A 148 -5.42 10.46 6.34
C GLU A 148 -6.90 10.06 6.38
N LYS A 149 -7.68 10.57 7.35
CA LYS A 149 -9.13 10.29 7.47
C LYS A 149 -9.92 10.63 6.20
N ASP A 150 -9.48 11.64 5.45
CA ASP A 150 -10.10 12.04 4.19
C ASP A 150 -9.68 11.15 3.00
N GLY A 151 -8.78 10.19 3.20
CA GLY A 151 -8.23 9.28 2.19
C GLY A 151 -7.03 9.83 1.42
N SER A 152 -6.47 11.00 1.79
CA SER A 152 -5.24 11.49 1.18
C SER A 152 -4.04 10.69 1.65
N ILE A 153 -3.09 10.45 0.73
CA ILE A 153 -1.88 9.68 1.00
C ILE A 153 -0.67 10.61 0.85
N LYS A 154 0.07 10.79 1.93
CA LYS A 154 1.36 11.46 1.92
C LYS A 154 2.41 10.47 1.41
N ARG A 155 2.87 10.63 0.18
CA ARG A 155 3.92 9.77 -0.37
C ARG A 155 5.28 10.23 0.15
N LYS A 156 6.04 9.33 0.73
CA LYS A 156 7.48 9.51 0.96
C LYS A 156 8.24 8.92 -0.22
N LYS A 157 9.32 9.58 -0.63
CA LYS A 157 10.26 9.01 -1.60
C LYS A 157 11.28 8.20 -0.82
N TYR A 158 11.35 6.92 -1.12
CA TYR A 158 12.39 6.02 -0.61
C TYR A 158 13.32 5.61 -1.73
N VAL A 159 14.55 5.29 -1.38
CA VAL A 159 15.53 4.68 -2.28
C VAL A 159 15.42 3.16 -2.13
N LYS A 160 15.62 2.41 -3.19
CA LYS A 160 15.74 0.95 -3.07
C LYS A 160 17.14 0.60 -2.56
N LEU A 161 17.26 -0.44 -1.75
CA LEU A 161 18.57 -0.89 -1.31
C LEU A 161 19.48 -1.28 -2.49
N SER A 162 18.90 -1.78 -3.60
CA SER A 162 19.62 -2.11 -4.84
C SER A 162 20.28 -0.91 -5.55
N GLU A 163 19.89 0.33 -5.20
CA GLU A 163 20.45 1.56 -5.75
C GLU A 163 21.64 2.09 -4.89
N GLY A 164 21.94 1.40 -3.79
CA GLY A 164 23.04 1.75 -2.89
C GLY A 164 24.40 1.27 -3.41
N ASN A 165 25.46 1.92 -2.92
CA ASN A 165 26.85 1.61 -3.26
C ASN A 165 27.61 1.04 -2.06
N GLN A 166 28.76 0.41 -2.33
CA GLN A 166 29.66 -0.11 -1.30
C GLN A 166 30.03 0.95 -0.26
N GLY A 167 30.03 0.56 1.02
CA GLY A 167 30.34 1.42 2.17
C GLY A 167 29.20 2.28 2.66
N GLN A 168 28.06 2.34 1.95
CA GLN A 168 26.90 3.09 2.39
C GLN A 168 26.10 2.32 3.45
N LYS A 169 25.52 3.09 4.38
CA LYS A 169 24.64 2.58 5.43
C LYS A 169 23.22 3.08 5.21
N PHE A 170 22.27 2.18 5.36
CA PHE A 170 20.86 2.45 5.13
C PHE A 170 20.01 1.87 6.26
N ARG A 171 18.95 2.60 6.62
CA ARG A 171 17.90 2.11 7.51
C ARG A 171 16.74 1.57 6.67
N LEU A 172 16.34 0.33 6.92
CA LEU A 172 15.14 -0.23 6.29
C LEU A 172 13.89 0.46 6.85
N THR A 173 13.15 1.14 6.00
CA THR A 173 12.00 1.97 6.41
C THR A 173 10.68 1.47 5.88
N SER A 174 10.66 0.77 4.74
CA SER A 174 9.43 0.24 4.16
C SER A 174 9.72 -0.91 3.21
N LEU A 175 8.68 -1.66 2.87
CA LEU A 175 8.75 -2.75 1.90
C LEU A 175 7.89 -2.40 0.67
N LYS A 176 8.42 -2.64 -0.52
CA LYS A 176 7.65 -2.52 -1.78
C LYS A 176 6.66 -3.66 -1.98
N ASN A 177 6.89 -4.79 -1.33
CA ASN A 177 6.08 -6.00 -1.39
C ASN A 177 5.94 -6.58 0.02
N SER A 178 4.74 -7.00 0.39
CA SER A 178 4.40 -7.62 1.68
C SER A 178 3.72 -8.99 1.49
N SER A 179 4.11 -9.75 0.45
CA SER A 179 3.62 -11.12 0.31
C SER A 179 4.14 -12.00 1.46
N MET A 180 3.32 -12.94 1.93
CA MET A 180 3.67 -13.86 3.02
C MET A 180 5.05 -14.52 2.79
N ASP A 181 5.30 -15.06 1.60
CA ASP A 181 6.58 -15.71 1.28
C ASP A 181 7.77 -14.76 1.43
N PHE A 182 7.61 -13.48 1.03
CA PHE A 182 8.66 -12.49 1.16
C PHE A 182 8.90 -12.09 2.62
N LEU A 183 7.85 -11.90 3.40
CA LEU A 183 7.95 -11.59 4.82
C LEU A 183 8.56 -12.76 5.61
N MET A 184 8.15 -13.99 5.32
CA MET A 184 8.77 -15.19 5.88
C MET A 184 10.25 -15.34 5.50
N PHE A 185 10.64 -14.94 4.27
CA PHE A 185 12.03 -14.88 3.86
C PHE A 185 12.83 -13.88 4.70
N LEU A 186 12.26 -12.69 4.98
CA LEU A 186 12.89 -11.67 5.82
C LEU A 186 12.99 -12.13 7.28
N ASN A 187 11.92 -12.74 7.83
CA ASN A 187 11.90 -13.28 9.19
C ASN A 187 13.04 -14.28 9.44
N ARG A 188 13.26 -15.22 8.50
CA ARG A 188 14.36 -16.20 8.60
C ARG A 188 15.75 -15.57 8.62
N ARG A 189 15.89 -14.32 8.17
CA ARG A 189 17.13 -13.53 8.16
C ARG A 189 17.14 -12.44 9.21
N GLU A 190 16.15 -12.41 10.08
CA GLU A 190 16.02 -11.39 11.13
C GLU A 190 15.99 -9.95 10.57
N ILE A 191 15.57 -9.80 9.30
CA ILE A 191 15.43 -8.49 8.66
C ILE A 191 14.06 -7.91 9.01
N LYS A 192 14.05 -6.75 9.68
CA LYS A 192 12.84 -6.03 10.12
C LYS A 192 12.96 -4.54 9.88
N LEU A 193 11.85 -3.83 9.92
CA LEU A 193 11.87 -2.37 9.80
C LEU A 193 12.74 -1.75 10.91
N GLY A 194 13.42 -0.66 10.57
CA GLY A 194 14.35 0.03 11.48
C GLY A 194 15.77 -0.53 11.48
N LEU A 195 15.98 -1.73 10.92
CA LEU A 195 17.30 -2.33 10.81
C LEU A 195 18.23 -1.46 9.98
N VAL A 196 19.48 -1.28 10.45
CA VAL A 196 20.52 -0.59 9.69
C VAL A 196 21.39 -1.65 9.00
N LEU A 197 21.48 -1.54 7.67
CA LEU A 197 22.32 -2.40 6.83
C LEU A 197 23.48 -1.57 6.26
N GLU A 198 24.68 -2.15 6.23
CA GLU A 198 25.85 -1.61 5.52
C GLU A 198 26.14 -2.47 4.30
N ILE A 199 26.33 -1.86 3.14
CA ILE A 199 26.69 -2.56 1.90
C ILE A 199 28.19 -2.79 1.90
N LEU A 200 28.62 -4.05 1.94
CA LEU A 200 30.03 -4.45 1.90
C LEU A 200 30.57 -4.55 0.47
N SER A 201 29.75 -5.08 -0.46
CA SER A 201 30.07 -5.14 -1.88
C SER A 201 28.79 -5.24 -2.73
N VAL A 202 28.94 -4.89 -4.00
CA VAL A 202 27.93 -5.04 -5.05
C VAL A 202 28.49 -5.99 -6.10
N GLU A 203 27.79 -7.08 -6.40
CA GLU A 203 28.19 -8.03 -7.42
C GLU A 203 27.80 -7.51 -8.80
N SER A 204 28.78 -7.27 -9.66
CA SER A 204 28.56 -6.69 -10.98
C SER A 204 27.80 -7.60 -11.95
N PHE A 205 27.89 -8.92 -11.73
CA PHE A 205 27.31 -9.93 -12.62
C PHE A 205 25.76 -10.00 -12.51
N ASP A 206 25.25 -9.99 -11.27
CA ASP A 206 23.82 -10.24 -11.02
C ASP A 206 23.14 -9.15 -10.16
N GLY A 207 23.91 -8.11 -9.77
CA GLY A 207 23.42 -7.03 -8.93
C GLY A 207 23.10 -7.42 -7.49
N SER A 208 23.51 -8.62 -7.04
CA SER A 208 23.36 -9.00 -5.63
C SER A 208 24.24 -8.14 -4.73
N LEU A 209 23.75 -7.89 -3.51
CA LEU A 209 24.48 -7.12 -2.51
C LEU A 209 24.94 -8.03 -1.39
N VAL A 210 26.19 -7.85 -0.99
CA VAL A 210 26.71 -8.40 0.27
C VAL A 210 26.56 -7.32 1.34
N VAL A 211 25.80 -7.61 2.39
CA VAL A 211 25.49 -6.67 3.46
C VAL A 211 25.91 -7.19 4.82
N THR A 212 26.08 -6.27 5.78
CA THR A 212 26.22 -6.59 7.20
C THR A 212 25.16 -5.85 8.00
N TYR A 213 24.65 -6.48 9.04
CA TYR A 213 23.69 -5.91 9.98
C TYR A 213 23.64 -6.74 11.26
N ASP A 214 23.41 -6.11 12.39
CA ASP A 214 23.38 -6.73 13.72
C ASP A 214 24.51 -7.76 13.89
N ARG A 215 24.17 -9.05 14.12
CA ARG A 215 25.15 -10.16 14.23
C ARG A 215 25.51 -10.80 12.88
N HIS A 216 24.84 -10.44 11.79
CA HIS A 216 25.07 -10.97 10.45
C HIS A 216 26.23 -10.22 9.79
N LYS A 217 27.45 -10.77 9.89
CA LYS A 217 28.67 -10.12 9.39
C LYS A 217 28.78 -10.11 7.87
N LYS A 218 28.14 -11.05 7.19
CA LYS A 218 28.19 -11.18 5.74
C LYS A 218 26.99 -11.97 5.25
N GLU A 219 26.00 -11.29 4.70
CA GLU A 219 24.77 -11.86 4.13
C GLU A 219 24.63 -11.43 2.69
N THR A 220 24.35 -12.36 1.78
CA THR A 220 24.13 -12.04 0.36
C THR A 220 22.63 -11.94 0.09
N LEU A 221 22.20 -10.79 -0.41
CA LEU A 221 20.84 -10.52 -0.84
C LEU A 221 20.78 -10.36 -2.36
N SER A 222 19.93 -11.12 -3.02
CA SER A 222 19.75 -11.00 -4.47
C SER A 222 19.21 -9.61 -4.84
N GLN A 223 19.48 -9.15 -6.06
CA GLN A 223 18.94 -7.88 -6.57
C GLN A 223 17.41 -7.82 -6.43
N SER A 224 16.71 -8.92 -6.71
CA SER A 224 15.24 -8.98 -6.59
C SER A 224 14.71 -8.79 -5.16
N VAL A 225 15.49 -9.15 -4.15
CA VAL A 225 15.21 -8.84 -2.74
C VAL A 225 15.50 -7.36 -2.48
N CYS A 226 16.70 -6.88 -2.85
CA CYS A 226 17.12 -5.50 -2.63
C CYS A 226 16.20 -4.47 -3.31
N ASP A 227 15.60 -4.80 -4.46
CA ASP A 227 14.60 -3.99 -5.15
C ASP A 227 13.28 -3.80 -4.37
N LYS A 228 13.04 -4.65 -3.37
CA LYS A 228 11.83 -4.61 -2.54
C LYS A 228 12.08 -3.99 -1.15
N LEU A 229 13.33 -3.81 -0.76
CA LEU A 229 13.72 -3.12 0.47
C LEU A 229 13.85 -1.63 0.21
N LEU A 230 12.96 -0.84 0.81
CA LEU A 230 12.95 0.62 0.70
C LEU A 230 13.63 1.22 1.91
N VAL A 231 14.64 2.05 1.66
CA VAL A 231 15.61 2.49 2.66
C VAL A 231 15.80 4.00 2.67
N GLU A 232 16.32 4.51 3.79
CA GLU A 232 16.82 5.88 3.95
C GLU A 232 18.30 5.82 4.35
N ALA A 233 19.13 6.74 3.84
CA ALA A 233 20.54 6.86 4.23
C ALA A 233 20.65 7.24 5.73
N VAL A 234 21.68 6.70 6.40
CA VAL A 234 21.96 6.95 7.82
C VAL A 234 23.20 7.82 7.93
#